data_a9c1673d3b54db00449cd85a66c066bd
#
_entry.id   a9c1673d3b54db00449cd85a66c066bd
#
_cell.length_a   1.000
_cell.length_b   1.000
_cell.length_c   1.000
_cell.angle_alpha   90.00
_cell.angle_beta   90.00
_cell.angle_gamma   90.00
#
_symmetry.space_group_name_H-M   'P 1'
#
loop_
_entity.id
_entity.type
_entity.pdbx_description
1 polymer ?
#
loop_
_entity_poly.entity_id
_entity_poly.type
_entity_poly.pdbx_seq_one_letter_code
_entity_poly.pdbx_strand_id
1 'polypeptide(L)'
;MRAFRHERRNPSLTRLLHRTVILVAALGAAACASGRGGPVPYEPQGFVAPDTQAEPVASAAAPIGALDTLNISVFQVESLTGEFKVDAAGRIDYPLLGSVQAQGRTTQELSQQLATSLSQKYLQSPNVQVAIKERAEQKVTVDGSVRQPGVFIVKGPTTLLQAVAMAKGTSEDANPSRVIVFRTIRGERMAGAFDLKAIRRAQAEDPVIYGNDIVVVDGSKSRQMFRDLMSTLPLLSVLRPF
;
A
#
# COMPACT_ATOMS: atom_id res chain seq x y z
N MET A 1 33.63 -62.13 -51.89
CA MET A 1 33.65 -60.60 -52.04
C MET A 1 32.35 -60.09 -51.49
N ARG A 2 32.35 -59.49 -50.28
CA ARG A 2 31.18 -58.78 -49.67
C ARG A 2 31.54 -57.33 -49.51
N ALA A 3 30.84 -56.47 -50.24
CA ALA A 3 31.01 -55.04 -50.19
C ALA A 3 30.37 -54.45 -48.92
N PHE A 4 31.18 -53.83 -48.08
CA PHE A 4 30.69 -53.05 -46.93
C PHE A 4 30.21 -51.68 -47.44
N ARG A 5 28.91 -51.39 -47.29
CA ARG A 5 28.30 -50.11 -47.60
C ARG A 5 28.45 -49.18 -46.38
N HIS A 6 29.35 -48.22 -46.48
CA HIS A 6 29.55 -47.14 -45.48
C HIS A 6 28.40 -46.16 -45.58
N GLU A 7 27.49 -46.20 -44.62
CA GLU A 7 26.41 -45.23 -44.46
C GLU A 7 26.96 -43.96 -43.83
N ARG A 8 27.09 -42.90 -44.63
CA ARG A 8 27.57 -41.55 -44.17
C ARG A 8 26.44 -40.92 -43.39
N ARG A 9 26.49 -40.95 -42.07
CA ARG A 9 25.62 -40.14 -41.17
C ARG A 9 26.01 -38.67 -41.36
N ASN A 10 25.06 -37.85 -41.81
CA ASN A 10 25.21 -36.42 -42.06
C ASN A 10 25.27 -35.67 -40.73
N PRO A 11 26.41 -35.04 -40.30
CA PRO A 11 26.56 -34.46 -38.98
C PRO A 11 25.79 -33.15 -38.81
N SER A 12 25.21 -32.62 -39.89
CA SER A 12 24.41 -31.39 -39.85
C SER A 12 22.99 -31.59 -39.33
N LEU A 13 22.38 -32.76 -39.60
CA LEU A 13 21.02 -33.07 -39.15
C LEU A 13 20.94 -33.32 -37.62
N THR A 14 21.96 -33.98 -37.06
CA THR A 14 22.02 -34.23 -35.61
C THR A 14 22.22 -32.92 -34.81
N ARG A 15 22.95 -31.95 -35.32
CA ARG A 15 23.11 -30.65 -34.66
C ARG A 15 21.85 -29.78 -34.74
N LEU A 16 21.08 -29.91 -35.81
CA LEU A 16 19.79 -29.20 -35.94
C LEU A 16 18.73 -29.76 -34.97
N LEU A 17 18.64 -31.10 -34.86
CA LEU A 17 17.74 -31.77 -33.92
C LEU A 17 18.06 -31.44 -32.45
N HIS A 18 19.35 -31.39 -32.08
CA HIS A 18 19.72 -31.01 -30.69
C HIS A 18 19.40 -29.56 -30.39
N ARG A 19 19.52 -28.64 -31.33
CA ARG A 19 19.18 -27.21 -31.15
C ARG A 19 17.66 -27.01 -31.02
N THR A 20 16.85 -27.73 -31.77
CA THR A 20 15.39 -27.66 -31.65
C THR A 20 14.87 -28.28 -30.34
N VAL A 21 15.45 -29.38 -29.89
CA VAL A 21 15.08 -30.01 -28.59
C VAL A 21 15.45 -29.12 -27.40
N ILE A 22 16.62 -28.45 -27.45
CA ILE A 22 17.03 -27.49 -26.40
C ILE A 22 16.12 -26.25 -26.38
N LEU A 23 15.71 -25.77 -27.56
CA LEU A 23 14.83 -24.60 -27.65
C LEU A 23 13.41 -24.91 -27.12
N VAL A 24 12.88 -26.10 -27.39
CA VAL A 24 11.58 -26.55 -26.88
C VAL A 24 11.62 -26.82 -25.37
N ALA A 25 12.73 -27.37 -24.85
CA ALA A 25 12.95 -27.54 -23.42
C ALA A 25 13.06 -26.20 -22.66
N ALA A 26 13.65 -25.18 -23.28
CA ALA A 26 13.76 -23.84 -22.68
C ALA A 26 12.41 -23.09 -22.62
N LEU A 27 11.52 -23.29 -23.60
CA LEU A 27 10.15 -22.75 -23.55
C LEU A 27 9.26 -23.44 -22.51
N GLY A 28 9.50 -24.72 -22.21
CA GLY A 28 8.73 -25.47 -21.19
C GLY A 28 9.04 -25.07 -19.75
N ALA A 29 10.24 -24.51 -19.48
CA ALA A 29 10.65 -24.12 -18.13
C ALA A 29 10.04 -22.78 -17.67
N ALA A 30 9.52 -21.95 -18.55
CA ALA A 30 8.89 -20.67 -18.22
C ALA A 30 7.44 -20.81 -17.71
N ALA A 31 6.82 -21.99 -17.82
CA ALA A 31 5.42 -22.22 -17.46
C ALA A 31 5.18 -22.67 -16.01
N CYS A 32 6.24 -22.84 -15.20
CA CYS A 32 6.12 -23.34 -13.82
C CYS A 32 6.19 -22.27 -12.73
N ALA A 33 6.11 -20.99 -13.07
CA ALA A 33 6.17 -19.91 -12.10
C ALA A 33 4.78 -19.30 -11.85
N SER A 34 3.89 -20.01 -11.16
CA SER A 34 2.82 -19.37 -10.36
C SER A 34 1.83 -20.37 -9.76
N GLY A 35 2.29 -21.22 -8.86
CA GLY A 35 1.42 -22.13 -8.09
C GLY A 35 0.63 -21.49 -6.95
N ARG A 36 0.54 -20.14 -6.85
CA ARG A 36 -0.13 -19.45 -5.75
C ARG A 36 -1.59 -19.07 -6.02
N GLY A 37 -2.12 -19.37 -7.19
CA GLY A 37 -3.56 -19.34 -7.57
C GLY A 37 -4.26 -17.99 -7.49
N GLY A 38 -5.03 -17.63 -8.55
CA GLY A 38 -5.96 -16.51 -8.61
C GLY A 38 -5.49 -15.31 -9.45
N PRO A 39 -6.41 -14.41 -9.86
CA PRO A 39 -6.14 -13.35 -10.83
C PRO A 39 -5.37 -12.14 -10.26
N VAL A 40 -5.25 -12.01 -8.93
CA VAL A 40 -4.56 -10.89 -8.31
C VAL A 40 -3.06 -11.16 -8.23
N PRO A 41 -2.19 -10.26 -8.76
CA PRO A 41 -0.75 -10.42 -8.72
C PRO A 41 -0.22 -10.32 -7.29
N TYR A 42 0.84 -11.08 -6.99
CA TYR A 42 1.59 -10.97 -5.74
C TYR A 42 2.55 -9.79 -5.82
N GLU A 43 2.58 -8.97 -4.76
CA GLU A 43 3.47 -7.81 -4.61
C GLU A 43 3.52 -6.95 -5.89
N PRO A 44 2.36 -6.43 -6.37
CA PRO A 44 2.31 -5.76 -7.66
C PRO A 44 3.16 -4.50 -7.65
N GLN A 45 3.93 -4.31 -8.72
CA GLN A 45 4.65 -3.06 -8.93
C GLN A 45 3.65 -1.90 -9.00
N GLY A 46 3.94 -0.82 -8.27
CA GLY A 46 3.03 0.34 -8.19
C GLY A 46 1.95 0.25 -7.12
N PHE A 47 1.97 -0.77 -6.24
CA PHE A 47 1.13 -0.82 -5.05
C PHE A 47 1.73 0.10 -3.96
N VAL A 48 1.74 1.38 -4.27
CA VAL A 48 2.31 2.45 -3.44
C VAL A 48 1.30 2.97 -2.42
N ALA A 49 1.72 3.92 -1.58
CA ALA A 49 0.83 4.64 -0.69
C ALA A 49 -0.32 5.30 -1.46
N PRO A 50 -1.53 5.40 -0.90
CA PRO A 50 -2.63 6.12 -1.51
C PRO A 50 -2.31 7.61 -1.59
N ASP A 51 -2.88 8.33 -2.56
CA ASP A 51 -2.59 9.75 -2.84
C ASP A 51 -2.79 10.69 -1.64
N THR A 52 -3.59 10.28 -0.68
CA THR A 52 -3.97 11.07 0.49
C THR A 52 -3.03 10.88 1.69
N GLN A 53 -2.05 9.99 1.60
CA GLN A 53 -1.17 9.65 2.74
C GLN A 53 0.30 9.69 2.31
N ALA A 54 1.05 10.60 2.93
CA ALA A 54 2.49 10.58 2.85
C ALA A 54 3.03 9.26 3.42
N GLU A 55 4.10 8.72 2.82
CA GLU A 55 4.78 7.55 3.37
C GLU A 55 5.12 7.76 4.85
N PRO A 56 4.92 6.75 5.70
CA PRO A 56 5.30 6.83 7.10
C PRO A 56 6.83 6.81 7.20
N VAL A 57 7.44 7.98 7.09
CA VAL A 57 8.85 8.12 7.51
C VAL A 57 8.92 7.86 9.00
N ALA A 58 9.67 6.85 9.40
CA ALA A 58 9.97 6.52 10.80
C ALA A 58 10.90 7.57 11.43
N SER A 59 10.58 8.85 11.27
CA SER A 59 11.33 9.99 11.80
C SER A 59 10.42 10.80 12.72
N ALA A 60 11.01 11.47 13.70
CA ALA A 60 10.37 12.32 14.71
C ALA A 60 9.50 13.48 14.16
N ALA A 61 9.36 13.57 12.85
CA ALA A 61 8.60 14.57 12.12
C ALA A 61 7.64 13.92 11.11
N ALA A 62 6.75 13.02 11.57
CA ALA A 62 5.69 12.50 10.70
C ALA A 62 4.84 13.69 10.18
N PRO A 63 4.59 13.78 8.86
CA PRO A 63 3.87 14.90 8.28
C PRO A 63 2.42 14.97 8.80
N ILE A 64 1.89 16.18 8.79
CA ILE A 64 0.49 16.47 9.12
C ILE A 64 -0.40 15.82 8.06
N GLY A 65 -1.43 15.11 8.51
CA GLY A 65 -2.45 14.48 7.67
C GLY A 65 -3.69 15.36 7.47
N ALA A 66 -4.51 15.04 6.47
CA ALA A 66 -5.86 15.59 6.38
C ALA A 66 -6.68 15.14 7.59
N LEU A 67 -7.58 15.98 8.05
CA LEU A 67 -8.47 15.80 9.22
C LEU A 67 -7.76 15.71 10.57
N ASP A 68 -6.43 15.85 10.64
CA ASP A 68 -5.72 16.01 11.91
C ASP A 68 -6.17 17.27 12.64
N THR A 69 -6.15 17.24 13.97
CA THR A 69 -6.35 18.41 14.81
C THR A 69 -4.99 18.88 15.33
N LEU A 70 -4.66 20.15 15.01
CA LEU A 70 -3.43 20.78 15.41
C LEU A 70 -3.70 21.70 16.61
N ASN A 71 -2.77 21.73 17.55
CA ASN A 71 -2.68 22.77 18.57
C ASN A 71 -1.59 23.75 18.14
N ILE A 72 -1.97 24.99 17.84
CA ILE A 72 -1.06 26.06 17.43
C ILE A 72 -1.04 27.10 18.54
N SER A 73 0.14 27.43 19.03
CA SER A 73 0.32 28.47 20.03
C SER A 73 1.28 29.54 19.54
N VAL A 74 0.89 30.80 19.73
CA VAL A 74 1.71 31.98 19.43
C VAL A 74 2.03 32.67 20.75
N PHE A 75 3.32 32.79 21.06
CA PHE A 75 3.76 33.38 22.33
C PHE A 75 3.22 34.79 22.50
N GLN A 76 2.57 35.03 23.63
CA GLN A 76 1.95 36.33 24.01
C GLN A 76 0.79 36.77 23.11
N VAL A 77 0.21 35.92 22.26
CA VAL A 77 -0.93 36.27 21.39
C VAL A 77 -2.01 35.20 21.51
N GLU A 78 -2.87 35.32 22.52
CA GLU A 78 -3.95 34.36 22.76
C GLU A 78 -4.96 34.27 21.62
N SER A 79 -5.23 35.36 20.92
CA SER A 79 -6.17 35.41 19.79
C SER A 79 -5.73 34.58 18.59
N LEU A 80 -4.46 34.18 18.51
CA LEU A 80 -3.89 33.35 17.47
C LEU A 80 -3.54 31.93 18.00
N THR A 81 -3.79 31.67 19.27
CA THR A 81 -3.54 30.40 19.92
C THR A 81 -4.83 29.59 19.98
N GLY A 82 -4.80 28.31 19.59
CA GLY A 82 -5.98 27.47 19.63
C GLY A 82 -5.82 26.15 18.89
N GLU A 83 -6.94 25.48 18.74
CA GLU A 83 -7.04 24.21 18.03
C GLU A 83 -7.57 24.45 16.62
N PHE A 84 -6.86 23.92 15.64
CA PHE A 84 -7.19 24.08 14.23
C PHE A 84 -7.29 22.71 13.58
N LYS A 85 -8.44 22.44 12.98
CA LYS A 85 -8.65 21.18 12.26
C LYS A 85 -8.21 21.34 10.81
N VAL A 86 -7.41 20.39 10.33
CA VAL A 86 -7.04 20.29 8.92
C VAL A 86 -8.26 19.82 8.14
N ASP A 87 -8.64 20.50 7.08
CA ASP A 87 -9.76 20.12 6.23
C ASP A 87 -9.42 18.93 5.31
N ALA A 88 -10.40 18.43 4.55
CA ALA A 88 -10.21 17.35 3.60
C ALA A 88 -9.27 17.71 2.43
N ALA A 89 -9.08 19.01 2.15
CA ALA A 89 -8.13 19.50 1.16
C ALA A 89 -6.72 19.71 1.75
N GLY A 90 -6.52 19.37 3.03
CA GLY A 90 -5.25 19.45 3.72
C GLY A 90 -4.88 20.86 4.22
N ARG A 91 -5.85 21.75 4.37
CA ARG A 91 -5.64 23.14 4.79
C ARG A 91 -6.24 23.42 6.15
N ILE A 92 -5.69 24.40 6.83
CA ILE A 92 -6.27 25.01 8.03
C ILE A 92 -6.75 26.41 7.73
N ASP A 93 -7.86 26.83 8.34
CA ASP A 93 -8.30 28.23 8.35
C ASP A 93 -7.70 28.91 9.58
N TYR A 94 -6.69 29.74 9.34
CA TYR A 94 -5.91 30.38 10.40
C TYR A 94 -6.19 31.89 10.48
N PRO A 95 -6.46 32.43 11.68
CA PRO A 95 -6.75 33.87 11.83
C PRO A 95 -5.70 34.76 11.16
N LEU A 96 -6.12 35.83 10.54
CA LEU A 96 -5.32 36.80 9.79
C LEU A 96 -4.70 36.30 8.49
N LEU A 97 -4.39 34.99 8.37
CA LEU A 97 -3.75 34.40 7.19
C LEU A 97 -4.74 33.72 6.25
N GLY A 98 -5.97 33.39 6.75
CA GLY A 98 -6.95 32.62 5.99
C GLY A 98 -6.52 31.17 5.80
N SER A 99 -6.76 30.63 4.62
CA SER A 99 -6.50 29.22 4.31
C SER A 99 -5.01 28.94 4.08
N VAL A 100 -4.40 28.11 4.93
CA VAL A 100 -2.97 27.74 4.91
C VAL A 100 -2.82 26.25 4.67
N GLN A 101 -1.96 25.84 3.73
CA GLN A 101 -1.65 24.43 3.48
C GLN A 101 -0.88 23.84 4.65
N ALA A 102 -1.43 22.80 5.28
CA ALA A 102 -0.83 22.08 6.41
C ALA A 102 -0.45 20.64 6.06
N GLN A 103 -1.28 19.93 5.29
CA GLN A 103 -1.03 18.53 4.91
C GLN A 103 0.28 18.37 4.15
N GLY A 104 1.01 17.31 4.47
CA GLY A 104 2.30 16.96 3.86
C GLY A 104 3.48 17.72 4.46
N ARG A 105 3.25 18.72 5.33
CA ARG A 105 4.29 19.43 6.07
C ARG A 105 4.52 18.82 7.44
N THR A 106 5.72 18.94 7.94
CA THR A 106 6.02 18.66 9.35
C THR A 106 5.47 19.79 10.23
N THR A 107 5.29 19.53 11.51
CA THR A 107 4.89 20.57 12.48
C THR A 107 5.88 21.72 12.52
N GLN A 108 7.18 21.44 12.34
CA GLN A 108 8.22 22.47 12.31
C GLN A 108 8.15 23.34 11.05
N GLU A 109 7.94 22.75 9.87
CA GLU A 109 7.78 23.50 8.61
C GLU A 109 6.53 24.38 8.64
N LEU A 110 5.41 23.88 9.17
CA LEU A 110 4.20 24.66 9.33
C LEU A 110 4.41 25.81 10.32
N SER A 111 5.10 25.57 11.44
CA SER A 111 5.46 26.58 12.43
C SER A 111 6.28 27.73 11.80
N GLN A 112 7.32 27.39 11.04
CA GLN A 112 8.17 28.37 10.35
C GLN A 112 7.38 29.16 9.29
N GLN A 113 6.52 28.47 8.54
CA GLN A 113 5.66 29.13 7.55
C GLN A 113 4.72 30.15 8.20
N LEU A 114 4.02 29.74 9.28
CA LEU A 114 3.11 30.64 10.00
C LEU A 114 3.86 31.84 10.59
N ALA A 115 5.02 31.58 11.22
CA ALA A 115 5.86 32.64 11.77
C ALA A 115 6.29 33.65 10.68
N THR A 116 6.74 33.16 9.53
CA THR A 116 7.12 34.01 8.40
C THR A 116 5.94 34.80 7.87
N SER A 117 4.79 34.18 7.69
CA SER A 117 3.59 34.85 7.16
C SER A 117 3.06 35.92 8.11
N LEU A 118 3.06 35.63 9.42
CA LEU A 118 2.64 36.57 10.45
C LEU A 118 3.61 37.78 10.57
N SER A 119 4.92 37.52 10.42
CA SER A 119 5.94 38.57 10.55
C SER A 119 5.88 39.63 9.42
N GLN A 120 5.36 39.24 8.26
CA GLN A 120 5.29 40.14 7.10
C GLN A 120 4.31 41.32 7.29
N LYS A 121 3.22 41.14 8.06
CA LYS A 121 2.14 42.12 8.13
C LYS A 121 1.56 42.40 9.52
N TYR A 122 1.73 41.45 10.47
CA TYR A 122 0.92 41.47 11.69
C TYR A 122 1.73 41.49 12.99
N LEU A 123 2.88 40.79 13.07
CA LEU A 123 3.65 40.65 14.31
C LEU A 123 5.14 40.87 14.08
N GLN A 124 5.85 41.37 15.09
CA GLN A 124 7.31 41.41 15.06
C GLN A 124 7.89 40.13 15.70
N SER A 125 8.68 39.36 14.93
CA SER A 125 9.36 38.13 15.38
C SER A 125 8.46 37.16 16.16
N PRO A 126 7.32 36.70 15.59
CA PRO A 126 6.40 35.83 16.29
C PRO A 126 7.04 34.45 16.56
N ASN A 127 6.90 33.96 17.80
CA ASN A 127 7.27 32.59 18.16
C ASN A 127 6.02 31.71 18.06
N VAL A 128 5.96 30.89 17.04
CA VAL A 128 4.84 29.99 16.75
C VAL A 128 5.26 28.55 17.05
N GLN A 129 4.45 27.83 17.78
CA GLN A 129 4.61 26.40 18.03
C GLN A 129 3.41 25.65 17.45
N VAL A 130 3.68 24.55 16.76
CA VAL A 130 2.66 23.66 16.19
C VAL A 130 2.86 22.27 16.74
N ALA A 131 1.81 21.69 17.29
CA ALA A 131 1.78 20.29 17.75
C ALA A 131 0.55 19.59 17.18
N ILE A 132 0.66 18.32 16.87
CA ILE A 132 -0.51 17.49 16.52
C ILE A 132 -1.18 17.09 17.85
N LYS A 133 -2.41 17.58 18.07
CA LYS A 133 -3.23 17.21 19.23
C LYS A 133 -3.88 15.86 19.02
N GLU A 134 -4.52 15.69 17.88
CA GLU A 134 -5.22 14.44 17.52
C GLU A 134 -4.97 14.12 16.05
N ARG A 135 -4.60 12.88 15.78
CA ARG A 135 -4.54 12.40 14.41
C ARG A 135 -5.91 11.89 13.98
N ALA A 136 -6.23 12.10 12.72
CA ALA A 136 -7.43 11.54 12.13
C ALA A 136 -7.45 10.01 12.31
N GLU A 137 -8.58 9.49 12.77
CA GLU A 137 -8.76 8.06 12.87
C GLU A 137 -8.77 7.43 11.48
N GLN A 138 -7.81 6.57 11.24
CA GLN A 138 -7.76 5.77 10.03
C GLN A 138 -8.45 4.43 10.31
N LYS A 139 -9.33 4.02 9.40
CA LYS A 139 -10.08 2.77 9.53
C LYS A 139 -9.61 1.79 8.46
N VAL A 140 -9.31 0.56 8.87
CA VAL A 140 -8.96 -0.56 8.00
C VAL A 140 -10.02 -1.62 8.16
N THR A 141 -10.50 -2.16 7.05
CA THR A 141 -11.42 -3.31 7.07
C THR A 141 -10.62 -4.58 6.94
N VAL A 142 -10.80 -5.52 7.86
CA VAL A 142 -10.21 -6.86 7.77
C VAL A 142 -11.33 -7.87 7.69
N ASP A 143 -11.32 -8.68 6.64
CA ASP A 143 -12.41 -9.58 6.30
C ASP A 143 -11.90 -10.94 5.76
N GLY A 144 -12.82 -11.84 5.43
CA GLY A 144 -12.53 -13.18 4.96
C GLY A 144 -12.23 -14.16 6.08
N SER A 145 -11.26 -15.06 5.86
CA SER A 145 -10.94 -16.14 6.81
C SER A 145 -10.05 -15.64 7.95
N VAL A 146 -10.57 -14.72 8.77
CA VAL A 146 -10.00 -14.27 10.04
C VAL A 146 -10.93 -14.64 11.20
N ARG A 147 -10.41 -14.65 12.42
CA ARG A 147 -11.20 -15.00 13.60
C ARG A 147 -12.27 -13.96 13.96
N GLN A 148 -11.95 -12.69 13.75
CA GLN A 148 -12.84 -11.56 14.04
C GLN A 148 -12.82 -10.57 12.87
N PRO A 149 -13.65 -10.78 11.83
CA PRO A 149 -13.81 -9.79 10.77
C PRO A 149 -14.40 -8.48 11.30
N GLY A 150 -14.02 -7.36 10.72
CA GLY A 150 -14.55 -6.06 11.13
C GLY A 150 -13.76 -4.87 10.62
N VAL A 151 -14.17 -3.69 11.07
CA VAL A 151 -13.49 -2.42 10.82
C VAL A 151 -12.69 -2.06 12.06
N PHE A 152 -11.39 -1.83 11.87
CA PHE A 152 -10.46 -1.53 12.96
C PHE A 152 -9.91 -0.11 12.80
N ILE A 153 -9.80 0.62 13.91
CA ILE A 153 -9.18 1.94 13.95
C ILE A 153 -7.67 1.73 14.11
N VAL A 154 -6.90 2.30 13.21
CA VAL A 154 -5.44 2.29 13.24
C VAL A 154 -4.90 3.68 13.58
N LYS A 155 -3.93 3.74 14.50
CA LYS A 155 -3.31 4.98 14.96
C LYS A 155 -1.83 5.00 14.53
N GLY A 156 -1.59 5.51 13.34
CA GLY A 156 -0.23 5.56 12.77
C GLY A 156 0.10 4.37 11.85
N PRO A 157 1.39 4.21 11.50
CA PRO A 157 1.84 3.15 10.59
C PRO A 157 1.45 1.77 11.12
N THR A 158 0.71 1.04 10.32
CA THR A 158 0.22 -0.31 10.66
C THR A 158 0.58 -1.24 9.53
N THR A 159 1.15 -2.40 9.83
CA THR A 159 1.54 -3.39 8.82
C THR A 159 0.43 -4.42 8.59
N LEU A 160 0.57 -5.21 7.52
CA LEU A 160 -0.39 -6.26 7.18
C LEU A 160 -0.48 -7.32 8.30
N LEU A 161 0.65 -7.71 8.88
CA LEU A 161 0.65 -8.64 10.02
C LEU A 161 -0.10 -8.06 11.22
N GLN A 162 0.09 -6.76 11.52
CA GLN A 162 -0.60 -6.08 12.61
C GLN A 162 -2.10 -5.98 12.34
N ALA A 163 -2.51 -5.62 11.12
CA ALA A 163 -3.93 -5.57 10.76
C ALA A 163 -4.62 -6.93 10.94
N VAL A 164 -3.99 -8.02 10.49
CA VAL A 164 -4.53 -9.37 10.70
C VAL A 164 -4.51 -9.76 12.19
N ALA A 165 -3.51 -9.33 12.97
CA ALA A 165 -3.47 -9.57 14.42
C ALA A 165 -4.60 -8.85 15.16
N MET A 166 -5.00 -7.63 14.73
CA MET A 166 -6.17 -6.91 15.26
C MET A 166 -7.45 -7.72 15.07
N ALA A 167 -7.58 -8.45 13.95
CA ALA A 167 -8.67 -9.39 13.68
C ALA A 167 -8.51 -10.76 14.41
N LYS A 168 -7.68 -10.84 15.46
CA LYS A 168 -7.38 -12.05 16.24
C LYS A 168 -6.69 -13.16 15.43
N GLY A 169 -6.06 -12.80 14.31
CA GLY A 169 -5.36 -13.73 13.43
C GLY A 169 -6.28 -14.43 12.42
N THR A 170 -5.69 -15.32 11.66
CA THR A 170 -6.39 -16.11 10.65
C THR A 170 -7.24 -17.21 11.30
N SER A 171 -8.37 -17.58 10.69
CA SER A 171 -9.17 -18.75 11.06
C SER A 171 -8.49 -20.06 10.65
N GLU A 172 -9.02 -21.19 11.10
CA GLU A 172 -8.43 -22.52 10.79
C GLU A 172 -8.55 -22.88 9.32
N ASP A 173 -9.59 -22.41 8.64
CA ASP A 173 -9.87 -22.63 7.23
C ASP A 173 -9.17 -21.60 6.30
N ALA A 174 -8.37 -20.70 6.85
CA ALA A 174 -7.68 -19.67 6.09
C ALA A 174 -6.56 -20.21 5.21
N ASN A 175 -6.35 -19.55 4.09
CA ASN A 175 -5.14 -19.68 3.30
C ASN A 175 -4.22 -18.47 3.55
N PRO A 176 -3.34 -18.51 4.55
CA PRO A 176 -2.47 -17.39 4.88
C PRO A 176 -1.38 -17.13 3.83
N SER A 177 -1.19 -17.99 2.85
CA SER A 177 -0.32 -17.71 1.71
C SER A 177 -0.99 -16.79 0.68
N ARG A 178 -2.25 -16.42 0.91
CA ARG A 178 -2.98 -15.52 0.03
C ARG A 178 -3.84 -14.56 0.83
N VAL A 179 -3.31 -13.37 1.04
CA VAL A 179 -4.04 -12.24 1.60
C VAL A 179 -4.07 -11.14 0.57
N ILE A 180 -5.24 -10.61 0.29
CA ILE A 180 -5.45 -9.59 -0.72
C ILE A 180 -5.71 -8.27 -0.01
N VAL A 181 -4.98 -7.24 -0.41
CA VAL A 181 -5.19 -5.87 0.04
C VAL A 181 -5.75 -5.07 -1.12
N PHE A 182 -6.92 -4.49 -0.92
CA PHE A 182 -7.52 -3.53 -1.84
C PHE A 182 -7.23 -2.13 -1.35
N ARG A 183 -6.75 -1.28 -2.25
CA ARG A 183 -6.38 0.11 -2.00
C ARG A 183 -6.82 0.98 -3.16
N THR A 184 -7.24 2.20 -2.87
CA THR A 184 -7.50 3.21 -3.90
C THR A 184 -6.24 4.06 -4.10
N ILE A 185 -5.70 4.05 -5.32
CA ILE A 185 -4.52 4.80 -5.73
C ILE A 185 -4.91 5.59 -6.98
N ARG A 186 -4.73 6.90 -6.98
CA ARG A 186 -5.11 7.81 -8.07
C ARG A 186 -6.57 7.67 -8.51
N GLY A 187 -7.45 7.48 -7.52
CA GLY A 187 -8.88 7.27 -7.77
C GLY A 187 -9.24 5.89 -8.32
N GLU A 188 -8.26 5.03 -8.60
CA GLU A 188 -8.47 3.66 -9.09
C GLU A 188 -8.32 2.65 -7.96
N ARG A 189 -9.19 1.65 -7.94
CA ARG A 189 -9.12 0.58 -6.96
C ARG A 189 -8.16 -0.50 -7.43
N MET A 190 -7.04 -0.64 -6.73
CA MET A 190 -6.02 -1.65 -6.99
C MET A 190 -6.09 -2.80 -5.99
N ALA A 191 -5.57 -3.95 -6.36
CA ALA A 191 -5.47 -5.12 -5.50
C ALA A 191 -4.08 -5.73 -5.59
N GLY A 192 -3.49 -6.04 -4.42
CA GLY A 192 -2.23 -6.76 -4.29
C GLY A 192 -2.40 -8.00 -3.43
N ALA A 193 -1.81 -9.13 -3.81
CA ALA A 193 -1.78 -10.34 -3.01
C ALA A 193 -0.46 -10.44 -2.24
N PHE A 194 -0.54 -10.93 -1.00
CA PHE A 194 0.60 -11.06 -0.09
C PHE A 194 0.58 -12.43 0.60
N ASP A 195 1.77 -12.96 0.89
CA ASP A 195 1.93 -14.23 1.59
C ASP A 195 2.33 -13.99 3.05
N LEU A 196 1.37 -14.09 3.98
CA LEU A 196 1.63 -13.94 5.41
C LEU A 196 2.60 -14.99 5.97
N LYS A 197 2.71 -16.18 5.35
CA LYS A 197 3.68 -17.18 5.81
C LYS A 197 5.10 -16.74 5.47
N ALA A 198 5.30 -16.21 4.25
CA ALA A 198 6.59 -15.67 3.82
C ALA A 198 6.99 -14.45 4.68
N ILE A 199 6.05 -13.52 4.91
CA ILE A 199 6.27 -12.34 5.76
C ILE A 199 6.67 -12.77 7.19
N ARG A 200 5.93 -13.69 7.83
CA ARG A 200 6.25 -14.20 9.17
C ARG A 200 7.62 -14.88 9.29
N ARG A 201 8.15 -15.37 8.17
CA ARG A 201 9.48 -15.99 8.09
C ARG A 201 10.56 -14.99 7.67
N ALA A 202 10.24 -13.69 7.55
CA ALA A 202 11.12 -12.65 7.02
C ALA A 202 11.65 -12.97 5.60
N GLN A 203 10.87 -13.69 4.80
CA GLN A 203 11.14 -14.02 3.38
C GLN A 203 10.49 -13.05 2.41
N ALA A 204 9.59 -12.17 2.91
CA ALA A 204 8.94 -11.10 2.17
C ALA A 204 8.77 -9.90 3.11
N GLU A 205 8.68 -8.72 2.55
CA GLU A 205 8.41 -7.49 3.31
C GLU A 205 6.98 -7.50 3.87
N ASP A 206 6.80 -6.90 5.05
CA ASP A 206 5.50 -6.69 5.67
C ASP A 206 4.95 -5.33 5.21
N PRO A 207 4.00 -5.29 4.25
CA PRO A 207 3.57 -4.05 3.65
C PRO A 207 2.80 -3.18 4.65
N VAL A 208 2.97 -1.87 4.53
CA VAL A 208 2.20 -0.88 5.28
C VAL A 208 0.76 -0.86 4.78
N ILE A 209 -0.16 -0.88 5.71
CA ILE A 209 -1.61 -0.76 5.50
C ILE A 209 -2.02 0.67 5.84
N TYR A 210 -2.83 1.26 5.00
CA TYR A 210 -3.28 2.64 5.12
C TYR A 210 -4.79 2.71 5.42
N GLY A 211 -5.24 3.87 5.84
CA GLY A 211 -6.67 4.12 6.02
C GLY A 211 -7.47 3.84 4.75
N ASN A 212 -8.66 3.27 4.92
CA ASN A 212 -9.57 2.79 3.88
C ASN A 212 -9.08 1.55 3.09
N ASP A 213 -7.94 0.95 3.45
CA ASP A 213 -7.57 -0.35 2.89
C ASP A 213 -8.56 -1.43 3.35
N ILE A 214 -8.80 -2.39 2.46
CA ILE A 214 -9.57 -3.60 2.76
C ILE A 214 -8.64 -4.79 2.63
N VAL A 215 -8.41 -5.47 3.75
CA VAL A 215 -7.60 -6.68 3.84
C VAL A 215 -8.52 -7.88 3.84
N VAL A 216 -8.38 -8.77 2.87
CA VAL A 216 -9.18 -9.99 2.75
C VAL A 216 -8.27 -11.21 2.83
N VAL A 217 -8.45 -12.00 3.88
CA VAL A 217 -7.72 -13.27 4.03
C VAL A 217 -8.48 -14.36 3.27
N ASP A 218 -7.82 -15.00 2.29
CA ASP A 218 -8.43 -16.08 1.51
C ASP A 218 -8.65 -17.34 2.37
N GLY A 219 -9.64 -18.15 1.97
CA GLY A 219 -9.99 -19.38 2.65
C GLY A 219 -11.18 -20.08 1.99
N SER A 220 -11.68 -21.14 2.60
CA SER A 220 -12.81 -21.90 2.06
C SER A 220 -14.10 -21.09 2.00
N LYS A 221 -14.32 -20.20 2.96
CA LYS A 221 -15.51 -19.33 3.05
C LYS A 221 -15.38 -18.05 2.23
N SER A 222 -14.19 -17.54 2.01
CA SER A 222 -13.98 -16.27 1.32
C SER A 222 -14.05 -16.36 -0.20
N ARG A 223 -13.95 -17.55 -0.79
CA ARG A 223 -14.01 -17.71 -2.26
C ARG A 223 -15.31 -17.25 -2.88
N GLN A 224 -16.42 -17.37 -2.16
CA GLN A 224 -17.74 -16.97 -2.64
C GLN A 224 -17.87 -15.45 -2.62
N MET A 225 -17.47 -14.81 -1.50
CA MET A 225 -17.47 -13.36 -1.33
C MET A 225 -16.50 -12.65 -2.29
N PHE A 226 -15.33 -13.25 -2.54
CA PHE A 226 -14.36 -12.71 -3.50
C PHE A 226 -14.90 -12.65 -4.93
N ARG A 227 -15.68 -13.64 -5.35
CA ARG A 227 -16.30 -13.67 -6.67
C ARG A 227 -17.27 -12.51 -6.84
N ASP A 228 -18.06 -12.21 -5.82
CA ASP A 228 -19.05 -11.11 -5.84
C ASP A 228 -18.35 -9.75 -5.83
N LEU A 229 -17.26 -9.59 -5.07
CA LEU A 229 -16.48 -8.35 -5.03
C LEU A 229 -15.76 -8.08 -6.37
N MET A 230 -15.23 -9.13 -7.00
CA MET A 230 -14.53 -9.00 -8.30
C MET A 230 -15.47 -8.75 -9.46
N SER A 231 -16.74 -9.16 -9.37
CA SER A 231 -17.75 -8.89 -10.42
C SER A 231 -18.10 -7.41 -10.53
N THR A 232 -17.84 -6.62 -9.47
CA THR A 232 -18.11 -5.18 -9.43
C THR A 232 -16.90 -4.31 -9.81
N LEU A 233 -15.73 -4.93 -10.06
CA LEU A 233 -14.52 -4.21 -10.43
C LEU A 233 -14.37 -4.17 -11.97
N PRO A 234 -14.12 -3.01 -12.57
CA PRO A 234 -13.73 -2.92 -13.98
C PRO A 234 -12.27 -3.36 -14.15
N LEU A 235 -12.00 -4.66 -13.95
CA LEU A 235 -10.64 -5.24 -14.02
C LEU A 235 -10.07 -5.36 -15.44
N LEU A 236 -10.82 -4.94 -16.47
CA LEU A 236 -10.47 -5.23 -17.87
C LEU A 236 -9.42 -4.29 -18.49
N SER A 237 -9.01 -3.23 -17.82
CA SER A 237 -8.04 -2.29 -18.40
C SER A 237 -6.57 -2.60 -18.08
N VAL A 238 -6.28 -3.43 -17.06
CA VAL A 238 -4.90 -3.70 -16.61
C VAL A 238 -4.27 -4.94 -17.26
N LEU A 239 -5.07 -5.76 -17.96
CA LEU A 239 -4.62 -7.02 -18.57
C LEU A 239 -4.57 -6.99 -20.09
N ARG A 240 -4.23 -5.86 -20.73
CA ARG A 240 -3.84 -5.88 -22.14
C ARG A 240 -2.32 -6.13 -22.20
N PRO A 241 -1.88 -7.33 -22.64
CA PRO A 241 -0.50 -7.51 -23.06
C PRO A 241 -0.33 -6.77 -24.39
N PHE A 242 0.68 -5.91 -24.44
CA PHE A 242 1.22 -5.42 -25.70
C PHE A 242 2.10 -6.50 -26.31
#